data_ed0e58f5f3712f040b8ddcc0cfff2dbe
#
_entry.id   ed0e58f5f3712f040b8ddcc0cfff2dbe
#
_cell.length_a   1.000
_cell.length_b   1.000
_cell.length_c   1.000
_cell.angle_alpha   90.00
_cell.angle_beta   90.00
_cell.angle_gamma   90.00
#
_symmetry.space_group_name_H-M   'P 1'
#
loop_
_entity.id
_entity.type
_entity.pdbx_description
1 polymer ?
#
loop_
_entity_poly.entity_id
_entity_poly.type
_entity_poly.pdbx_seq_one_letter_code
_entity_poly.pdbx_strand_id
1 'polypeptide(L)'
;MVLSKRMMEHPEKRYYKLNRFLLMASGLWPYQSVWSARLIRGIIAVITLSIIFVQLNSIFTSNIGREFMVFVIQALMITIGILYHIFIHIGNLDKFKKLFECMWQDWSLQKTDDEIRIMHQHAEITKLFTICYTLLTYGTMSMYLVWMYMPEILDVISPMNESRPRKNPFDYDFFIDEERYFYLIRFYMSIMFVISPLVFLAGSTLFLALTQHVCAMYKLLGYRAEHLFYVIGSAAENDLNCGTRIRCGNMAYFVRLHYNIIQFIDVIETCYTNILLVDLIGCICTLSFTLTQISSIIDDMEVAIRSISLTSTMLCYLFIHNYMGQRITDMNSSICEKVYNSAWYDAVISEQNSLLLIMRRSLHPLVLTACKFYVMSLQSFGMVLQMTISYCMFIKNASANYK
;
A
#
# COMPACT_ATOMS: atom_id res chain seq x y z
N MET A 1 14.34 -10.21 -32.83
CA MET A 1 13.68 -11.52 -32.59
C MET A 1 13.77 -12.02 -31.14
N VAL A 2 14.85 -11.76 -30.41
CA VAL A 2 15.02 -12.13 -28.98
C VAL A 2 14.19 -11.24 -28.03
N LEU A 3 14.01 -9.95 -28.34
CA LEU A 3 13.16 -9.01 -27.60
C LEU A 3 11.66 -9.39 -27.65
N SER A 4 11.19 -9.90 -28.79
CA SER A 4 9.78 -10.30 -28.97
C SER A 4 9.36 -11.49 -28.09
N LYS A 5 10.23 -12.48 -27.86
CA LYS A 5 9.95 -13.63 -27.01
C LYS A 5 9.93 -13.31 -25.51
N ARG A 6 10.73 -12.33 -25.04
CA ARG A 6 10.71 -11.83 -23.66
C ARG A 6 9.47 -10.95 -23.37
N MET A 7 8.88 -10.33 -24.38
CA MET A 7 7.67 -9.51 -24.25
C MET A 7 6.38 -10.35 -24.08
N MET A 8 6.39 -11.65 -24.40
CA MET A 8 5.21 -12.53 -24.27
C MET A 8 5.11 -13.26 -22.92
N GLU A 9 6.04 -13.08 -21.98
CA GLU A 9 5.83 -13.62 -20.63
C GLU A 9 4.68 -12.88 -19.95
N HIS A 10 3.73 -13.64 -19.43
CA HIS A 10 2.55 -13.12 -18.72
C HIS A 10 3.00 -12.12 -17.66
N PRO A 11 2.52 -10.86 -17.67
CA PRO A 11 3.00 -9.77 -16.78
C PRO A 11 2.98 -10.15 -15.30
N GLU A 12 2.04 -11.01 -14.93
CA GLU A 12 1.88 -11.58 -13.59
C GLU A 12 3.16 -12.29 -13.12
N LYS A 13 3.78 -13.12 -13.97
CA LYS A 13 4.97 -13.89 -13.61
C LYS A 13 6.22 -13.01 -13.49
N ARG A 14 6.28 -11.92 -14.24
CA ARG A 14 7.46 -11.05 -14.33
C ARG A 14 7.45 -9.94 -13.26
N TYR A 15 6.31 -9.26 -13.07
CA TYR A 15 6.23 -8.06 -12.25
C TYR A 15 5.49 -8.26 -10.93
N TYR A 16 4.44 -9.09 -10.91
CA TYR A 16 3.52 -9.25 -9.78
C TYR A 16 3.73 -10.54 -8.99
N LYS A 17 4.84 -11.27 -9.22
CA LYS A 17 5.11 -12.56 -8.56
C LYS A 17 5.13 -12.43 -7.03
N LEU A 18 5.78 -11.39 -6.49
CA LEU A 18 5.86 -11.15 -5.05
C LEU A 18 4.50 -10.75 -4.48
N ASN A 19 3.77 -9.85 -5.15
CA ASN A 19 2.41 -9.46 -4.74
C ASN A 19 1.48 -10.68 -4.68
N ARG A 20 1.52 -11.52 -5.71
CA ARG A 20 0.76 -12.78 -5.74
C ARG A 20 1.14 -13.69 -4.58
N PHE A 21 2.43 -13.86 -4.30
CA PHE A 21 2.91 -14.68 -3.19
C PHE A 21 2.38 -14.17 -1.85
N LEU A 22 2.48 -12.86 -1.57
CA LEU A 22 1.99 -12.24 -0.35
C LEU A 22 0.47 -12.42 -0.18
N LEU A 23 -0.29 -12.22 -1.25
CA LEU A 23 -1.74 -12.43 -1.27
C LEU A 23 -2.12 -13.90 -1.07
N MET A 24 -1.37 -14.84 -1.66
CA MET A 24 -1.60 -16.27 -1.45
C MET A 24 -1.27 -16.71 -0.02
N ALA A 25 -0.17 -16.22 0.54
CA ALA A 25 0.27 -16.53 1.89
C ALA A 25 -0.67 -15.96 2.96
N SER A 26 -1.35 -14.83 2.68
CA SER A 26 -2.39 -14.25 3.53
C SER A 26 -3.80 -14.79 3.28
N GLY A 27 -3.98 -15.67 2.26
CA GLY A 27 -5.29 -16.19 1.85
C GLY A 27 -6.19 -15.17 1.18
N LEU A 28 -5.64 -14.06 0.68
CA LEU A 28 -6.38 -12.95 0.05
C LEU A 28 -6.34 -12.99 -1.48
N TRP A 29 -5.66 -13.95 -2.09
CA TRP A 29 -5.60 -14.09 -3.54
C TRP A 29 -6.94 -14.56 -4.12
N PRO A 30 -7.60 -13.78 -5.02
CA PRO A 30 -8.96 -14.09 -5.50
C PRO A 30 -9.09 -15.39 -6.29
N TYR A 31 -7.99 -15.89 -6.87
CA TYR A 31 -7.96 -17.10 -7.68
C TYR A 31 -7.40 -18.33 -6.93
N GLN A 32 -7.21 -18.21 -5.62
CA GLN A 32 -6.80 -19.33 -4.78
C GLN A 32 -7.98 -20.29 -4.56
N SER A 33 -7.68 -21.58 -4.33
CA SER A 33 -8.73 -22.54 -3.98
C SER A 33 -9.45 -22.10 -2.70
N VAL A 34 -10.77 -22.19 -2.68
CA VAL A 34 -11.62 -21.71 -1.56
C VAL A 34 -11.23 -22.37 -0.24
N TRP A 35 -10.88 -23.67 -0.28
CA TRP A 35 -10.45 -24.40 0.91
C TRP A 35 -9.11 -23.91 1.45
N SER A 36 -8.11 -23.76 0.60
CA SER A 36 -6.80 -23.24 1.00
C SER A 36 -6.89 -21.82 1.56
N ALA A 37 -7.66 -20.94 0.89
CA ALA A 37 -7.86 -19.57 1.34
C ALA A 37 -8.57 -19.51 2.70
N ARG A 38 -9.62 -20.34 2.92
CA ARG A 38 -10.32 -20.41 4.20
C ARG A 38 -9.43 -20.94 5.31
N LEU A 39 -8.64 -21.99 5.03
CA LEU A 39 -7.72 -22.57 6.00
C LEU A 39 -6.68 -21.54 6.46
N ILE A 40 -6.00 -20.86 5.52
CA ILE A 40 -4.97 -19.87 5.83
C ILE A 40 -5.58 -18.71 6.66
N ARG A 41 -6.70 -18.15 6.21
CA ARG A 41 -7.40 -17.08 6.95
C ARG A 41 -7.85 -17.54 8.32
N GLY A 42 -8.34 -18.78 8.45
CA GLY A 42 -8.72 -19.38 9.73
C GLY A 42 -7.53 -19.49 10.69
N ILE A 43 -6.39 -19.96 10.21
CA ILE A 43 -5.16 -20.05 11.01
C ILE A 43 -4.73 -18.64 11.46
N ILE A 44 -4.66 -17.67 10.57
CA ILE A 44 -4.29 -16.28 10.90
C ILE A 44 -5.27 -15.71 11.92
N ALA A 45 -6.59 -15.89 11.73
CA ALA A 45 -7.60 -15.40 12.64
C ALA A 45 -7.50 -16.02 14.04
N VAL A 46 -7.30 -17.34 14.15
CA VAL A 46 -7.14 -18.04 15.45
C VAL A 46 -5.89 -17.51 16.19
N ILE A 47 -4.75 -17.40 15.49
CA ILE A 47 -3.53 -16.88 16.08
C ILE A 47 -3.72 -15.40 16.51
N THR A 48 -4.36 -14.58 15.68
CA THR A 48 -4.61 -13.16 16.01
C THR A 48 -5.60 -13.01 17.18
N LEU A 49 -6.65 -13.81 17.24
CA LEU A 49 -7.59 -13.80 18.37
C LEU A 49 -6.94 -14.27 19.67
N SER A 50 -6.04 -15.25 19.61
CA SER A 50 -5.31 -15.72 20.81
C SER A 50 -4.41 -14.62 21.39
N ILE A 51 -3.71 -13.83 20.56
CA ILE A 51 -2.90 -12.71 21.06
C ILE A 51 -3.75 -11.55 21.57
N ILE A 52 -4.88 -11.25 20.94
CA ILE A 52 -5.84 -10.26 21.44
C ILE A 52 -6.30 -10.64 22.85
N PHE A 53 -6.59 -11.93 23.07
CA PHE A 53 -7.00 -12.43 24.38
C PHE A 53 -5.88 -12.23 25.41
N VAL A 54 -4.62 -12.56 25.10
CA VAL A 54 -3.46 -12.32 25.97
C VAL A 54 -3.27 -10.84 26.26
N GLN A 55 -3.36 -9.98 25.24
CA GLN A 55 -3.24 -8.52 25.39
C GLN A 55 -4.32 -7.94 26.30
N LEU A 56 -5.57 -8.37 26.12
CA LEU A 56 -6.69 -7.95 26.99
C LEU A 56 -6.50 -8.42 28.43
N ASN A 57 -6.07 -9.69 28.61
CA ASN A 57 -5.78 -10.19 29.95
C ASN A 57 -4.72 -9.36 30.65
N SER A 58 -3.62 -9.07 29.96
CA SER A 58 -2.53 -8.25 30.51
C SER A 58 -2.99 -6.86 30.95
N ILE A 59 -4.03 -6.28 30.33
CA ILE A 59 -4.63 -5.01 30.76
C ILE A 59 -5.35 -5.15 32.11
N PHE A 60 -5.96 -6.30 32.39
CA PHE A 60 -6.79 -6.50 33.59
C PHE A 60 -6.01 -7.07 34.79
N THR A 61 -4.95 -7.85 34.55
CA THR A 61 -4.27 -8.62 35.62
C THR A 61 -3.05 -7.91 36.21
N SER A 62 -2.34 -7.08 35.45
CA SER A 62 -1.10 -6.47 35.91
C SER A 62 -1.31 -5.11 36.55
N ASN A 63 -0.60 -4.84 37.66
CA ASN A 63 -0.41 -3.49 38.23
C ASN A 63 0.50 -2.66 37.33
N ILE A 64 -0.03 -2.27 36.19
CA ILE A 64 0.72 -1.83 35.01
C ILE A 64 1.14 -0.40 35.14
N GLY A 65 2.43 -0.15 34.94
CA GLY A 65 2.95 1.17 34.65
C GLY A 65 2.33 1.75 33.39
N ARG A 66 2.17 3.08 33.34
CA ARG A 66 1.54 3.82 32.22
C ARG A 66 2.17 3.49 30.87
N GLU A 67 3.48 3.27 30.82
CA GLU A 67 4.23 2.99 29.60
C GLU A 67 3.85 1.64 28.97
N PHE A 68 3.68 0.63 29.80
CA PHE A 68 3.22 -0.68 29.33
C PHE A 68 1.78 -0.64 28.82
N MET A 69 0.86 0.09 29.48
CA MET A 69 -0.51 0.30 29.00
C MET A 69 -0.54 0.87 27.58
N VAL A 70 0.25 1.93 27.33
CA VAL A 70 0.36 2.55 26.01
C VAL A 70 0.82 1.54 24.97
N PHE A 71 1.81 0.73 25.31
CA PHE A 71 2.35 -0.30 24.42
C PHE A 71 1.30 -1.39 24.10
N VAL A 72 0.58 -1.90 25.10
CA VAL A 72 -0.46 -2.92 24.92
C VAL A 72 -1.60 -2.40 24.07
N ILE A 73 -2.06 -1.17 24.29
CA ILE A 73 -3.10 -0.52 23.47
C ILE A 73 -2.65 -0.40 22.00
N GLN A 74 -1.41 0.01 21.77
CA GLN A 74 -0.84 0.11 20.41
C GLN A 74 -0.81 -1.26 19.72
N ALA A 75 -0.33 -2.29 20.41
CA ALA A 75 -0.29 -3.65 19.88
C ALA A 75 -1.71 -4.20 19.62
N LEU A 76 -2.66 -3.90 20.49
CA LEU A 76 -4.06 -4.28 20.32
C LEU A 76 -4.69 -3.64 19.09
N MET A 77 -4.43 -2.35 18.82
CA MET A 77 -4.91 -1.69 17.61
C MET A 77 -4.38 -2.35 16.33
N ILE A 78 -3.10 -2.72 16.31
CA ILE A 78 -2.49 -3.42 15.17
C ILE A 78 -3.15 -4.79 14.97
N THR A 79 -3.33 -5.57 16.03
CA THR A 79 -3.92 -6.92 15.93
C THR A 79 -5.39 -6.89 15.53
N ILE A 80 -6.18 -5.95 16.02
CA ILE A 80 -7.56 -5.72 15.55
C ILE A 80 -7.57 -5.30 14.08
N GLY A 81 -6.63 -4.44 13.66
CA GLY A 81 -6.46 -4.04 12.27
C GLY A 81 -6.26 -5.23 11.32
N ILE A 82 -5.51 -6.26 11.70
CA ILE A 82 -5.32 -7.48 10.91
C ILE A 82 -6.66 -8.17 10.60
N LEU A 83 -7.49 -8.39 11.63
CA LEU A 83 -8.80 -9.02 11.47
C LEU A 83 -9.71 -8.16 10.59
N TYR A 84 -9.68 -6.85 10.77
CA TYR A 84 -10.44 -5.91 9.97
C TYR A 84 -10.02 -5.95 8.49
N HIS A 85 -8.72 -5.96 8.19
CA HIS A 85 -8.21 -6.12 6.82
C HIS A 85 -8.71 -7.40 6.16
N ILE A 86 -8.62 -8.55 6.86
CA ILE A 86 -9.13 -9.83 6.36
C ILE A 86 -10.63 -9.74 6.07
N PHE A 87 -11.41 -9.17 7.00
CA PHE A 87 -12.85 -9.03 6.87
C PHE A 87 -13.25 -8.20 5.64
N ILE A 88 -12.65 -7.01 5.48
CA ILE A 88 -12.95 -6.13 4.34
C ILE A 88 -12.51 -6.75 3.01
N HIS A 89 -11.34 -7.41 2.97
CA HIS A 89 -10.89 -8.09 1.75
C HIS A 89 -11.85 -9.21 1.34
N ILE A 90 -12.33 -10.01 2.29
CA ILE A 90 -13.32 -11.06 2.01
C ILE A 90 -14.61 -10.45 1.46
N GLY A 91 -15.10 -9.38 2.06
CA GLY A 91 -16.31 -8.69 1.62
C GLY A 91 -16.21 -8.08 0.22
N ASN A 92 -15.00 -7.75 -0.24
CA ASN A 92 -14.75 -7.15 -1.54
C ASN A 92 -14.06 -8.10 -2.55
N LEU A 93 -14.02 -9.40 -2.29
CA LEU A 93 -13.26 -10.37 -3.09
C LEU A 93 -13.64 -10.33 -4.58
N ASP A 94 -14.95 -10.22 -4.89
CA ASP A 94 -15.44 -10.15 -6.27
C ASP A 94 -15.01 -8.85 -6.97
N LYS A 95 -14.93 -7.73 -6.23
CA LYS A 95 -14.44 -6.46 -6.77
C LYS A 95 -12.94 -6.53 -7.05
N PHE A 96 -12.15 -7.13 -6.16
CA PHE A 96 -10.73 -7.37 -6.41
C PHE A 96 -10.51 -8.28 -7.62
N LYS A 97 -11.32 -9.34 -7.76
CA LYS A 97 -11.29 -10.20 -8.93
C LYS A 97 -11.55 -9.41 -10.22
N LYS A 98 -12.58 -8.55 -10.22
CA LYS A 98 -12.88 -7.67 -11.34
C LYS A 98 -11.71 -6.72 -11.67
N LEU A 99 -11.05 -6.14 -10.65
CA LEU A 99 -9.88 -5.27 -10.85
C LEU A 99 -8.72 -6.03 -11.52
N PHE A 100 -8.44 -7.25 -11.10
CA PHE A 100 -7.43 -8.09 -11.76
C PHE A 100 -7.82 -8.43 -13.19
N GLU A 101 -9.06 -8.80 -13.45
CA GLU A 101 -9.56 -9.11 -14.80
C GLU A 101 -9.42 -7.90 -15.74
N CYS A 102 -9.81 -6.70 -15.29
CA CYS A 102 -9.60 -5.46 -16.04
C CYS A 102 -8.11 -5.21 -16.29
N MET A 103 -7.26 -5.36 -15.28
CA MET A 103 -5.82 -5.17 -15.41
C MET A 103 -5.21 -6.14 -16.44
N TRP A 104 -5.58 -7.43 -16.41
CA TRP A 104 -5.12 -8.41 -17.40
C TRP A 104 -5.64 -8.12 -18.80
N GLN A 105 -6.89 -7.66 -18.91
CA GLN A 105 -7.48 -7.25 -20.17
C GLN A 105 -6.72 -6.06 -20.77
N ASP A 106 -6.37 -5.06 -19.95
CA ASP A 106 -5.56 -3.92 -20.39
C ASP A 106 -4.17 -4.35 -20.89
N TRP A 107 -3.56 -5.34 -20.28
CA TRP A 107 -2.28 -5.91 -20.76
C TRP A 107 -2.43 -6.66 -22.09
N SER A 108 -3.56 -7.29 -22.33
CA SER A 108 -3.82 -8.09 -23.55
C SER A 108 -4.19 -7.24 -24.77
N LEU A 109 -4.56 -5.96 -24.60
CA LEU A 109 -4.90 -5.05 -25.69
C LEU A 109 -3.71 -4.85 -26.64
N GLN A 110 -4.00 -4.71 -27.94
CA GLN A 110 -2.98 -4.35 -28.92
C GLN A 110 -2.44 -2.94 -28.64
N LYS A 111 -1.13 -2.82 -28.53
CA LYS A 111 -0.39 -1.62 -28.22
C LYS A 111 0.79 -1.44 -29.16
N THR A 112 1.20 -0.20 -29.36
CA THR A 112 2.46 0.15 -30.00
C THR A 112 3.64 -0.18 -29.08
N ASP A 113 4.86 -0.23 -29.62
CA ASP A 113 6.07 -0.49 -28.83
C ASP A 113 6.28 0.55 -27.72
N ASP A 114 5.97 1.82 -28.00
CA ASP A 114 6.06 2.90 -27.01
C ASP A 114 5.00 2.76 -25.90
N GLU A 115 3.78 2.38 -26.25
CA GLU A 115 2.72 2.09 -25.28
C GLU A 115 3.07 0.90 -24.37
N ILE A 116 3.66 -0.14 -24.95
CA ILE A 116 4.17 -1.31 -24.22
C ILE A 116 5.29 -0.86 -23.26
N ARG A 117 6.20 0.00 -23.72
CA ARG A 117 7.29 0.56 -22.87
C ARG A 117 6.74 1.30 -21.67
N ILE A 118 5.70 2.13 -21.83
CA ILE A 118 5.03 2.86 -20.73
C ILE A 118 4.51 1.86 -19.69
N MET A 119 3.80 0.83 -20.12
CA MET A 119 3.24 -0.19 -19.21
C MET A 119 4.35 -0.93 -18.45
N HIS A 120 5.41 -1.33 -19.14
CA HIS A 120 6.55 -2.01 -18.51
C HIS A 120 7.27 -1.13 -17.49
N GLN A 121 7.51 0.15 -17.77
CA GLN A 121 8.14 1.08 -16.85
C GLN A 121 7.37 1.17 -15.52
N HIS A 122 6.05 1.34 -15.58
CA HIS A 122 5.21 1.41 -14.38
C HIS A 122 5.15 0.07 -13.62
N ALA A 123 5.16 -1.06 -14.32
CA ALA A 123 5.20 -2.37 -13.70
C ALA A 123 6.55 -2.66 -13.02
N GLU A 124 7.67 -2.19 -13.58
CA GLU A 124 9.01 -2.28 -12.95
C GLU A 124 9.07 -1.41 -11.68
N ILE A 125 8.52 -0.20 -11.72
CA ILE A 125 8.38 0.66 -10.54
C ILE A 125 7.57 -0.06 -9.45
N THR A 126 6.43 -0.66 -9.80
CA THR A 126 5.61 -1.45 -8.87
C THR A 126 6.42 -2.56 -8.21
N LYS A 127 7.15 -3.34 -9.01
CA LYS A 127 7.99 -4.42 -8.52
C LYS A 127 9.06 -3.92 -7.54
N LEU A 128 9.76 -2.82 -7.89
CA LEU A 128 10.79 -2.23 -7.06
C LEU A 128 10.22 -1.75 -5.71
N PHE A 129 9.14 -0.98 -5.73
CA PHE A 129 8.47 -0.51 -4.52
C PHE A 129 7.98 -1.67 -3.65
N THR A 130 7.39 -2.71 -4.25
CA THR A 130 6.95 -3.91 -3.51
C THR A 130 8.13 -4.59 -2.82
N ILE A 131 9.27 -4.76 -3.50
CA ILE A 131 10.47 -5.37 -2.92
C ILE A 131 11.01 -4.49 -1.78
N CYS A 132 11.21 -3.19 -2.02
CA CYS A 132 11.74 -2.28 -1.01
C CYS A 132 10.86 -2.22 0.24
N TYR A 133 9.53 -2.13 0.07
CA TYR A 133 8.59 -2.10 1.18
C TYR A 133 8.55 -3.43 1.95
N THR A 134 8.61 -4.56 1.24
CA THR A 134 8.69 -5.89 1.86
C THR A 134 9.98 -6.04 2.67
N LEU A 135 11.13 -5.63 2.11
CA LEU A 135 12.42 -5.68 2.80
C LEU A 135 12.45 -4.76 4.03
N LEU A 136 11.88 -3.55 3.94
CA LEU A 136 11.77 -2.64 5.08
C LEU A 136 10.94 -3.28 6.19
N THR A 137 9.75 -3.79 5.87
CA THR A 137 8.82 -4.36 6.85
C THR A 137 9.39 -5.62 7.52
N TYR A 138 9.88 -6.58 6.75
CA TYR A 138 10.47 -7.78 7.33
C TYR A 138 11.86 -7.55 7.92
N GLY A 139 12.59 -6.55 7.45
CA GLY A 139 13.84 -6.09 8.05
C GLY A 139 13.62 -5.58 9.48
N THR A 140 12.59 -4.75 9.69
CA THR A 140 12.21 -4.30 11.04
C THR A 140 11.77 -5.45 11.93
N MET A 141 10.96 -6.38 11.41
CA MET A 141 10.52 -7.55 12.17
C MET A 141 11.68 -8.50 12.50
N SER A 142 12.63 -8.71 11.59
CA SER A 142 13.82 -9.49 11.87
C SER A 142 14.71 -8.86 12.95
N MET A 143 14.79 -7.54 13.02
CA MET A 143 15.46 -6.81 14.09
C MET A 143 14.84 -7.10 15.46
N TYR A 144 13.50 -7.13 15.55
CA TYR A 144 12.80 -7.54 16.79
C TYR A 144 13.10 -8.98 17.18
N LEU A 145 13.14 -9.91 16.20
CA LEU A 145 13.47 -11.30 16.44
C LEU A 145 14.93 -11.46 16.94
N VAL A 146 15.88 -10.84 16.26
CA VAL A 146 17.29 -10.86 16.67
C VAL A 146 17.44 -10.33 18.08
N TRP A 147 16.78 -9.22 18.39
CA TRP A 147 16.81 -8.64 19.72
C TRP A 147 16.22 -9.61 20.79
N MET A 148 15.09 -10.24 20.50
CA MET A 148 14.44 -11.19 21.40
C MET A 148 15.36 -12.37 21.77
N TYR A 149 16.20 -12.81 20.82
CA TYR A 149 17.15 -13.91 21.02
C TYR A 149 18.59 -13.44 21.35
N MET A 150 18.79 -12.13 21.53
CA MET A 150 20.13 -11.56 21.77
C MET A 150 20.84 -12.13 23.01
N PRO A 151 20.20 -12.36 24.19
CA PRO A 151 20.86 -12.95 25.33
C PRO A 151 21.45 -14.33 25.03
N GLU A 152 20.71 -15.20 24.35
CA GLU A 152 21.16 -16.53 23.98
C GLU A 152 22.29 -16.51 22.92
N ILE A 153 22.17 -15.60 21.94
CA ILE A 153 23.20 -15.40 20.92
C ILE A 153 24.51 -14.95 21.57
N LEU A 154 24.44 -14.00 22.51
CA LEU A 154 25.60 -13.49 23.24
C LEU A 154 26.19 -14.55 24.19
N ASP A 155 25.38 -15.41 24.80
CA ASP A 155 25.86 -16.51 25.65
C ASP A 155 26.68 -17.54 24.84
N VAL A 156 26.37 -17.71 23.54
CA VAL A 156 27.15 -18.57 22.64
C VAL A 156 28.42 -17.89 22.14
N ILE A 157 28.34 -16.60 21.75
CA ILE A 157 29.48 -15.87 21.14
C ILE A 157 30.50 -15.42 22.20
N SER A 158 30.01 -14.96 23.36
CA SER A 158 30.82 -14.43 24.46
C SER A 158 30.28 -14.96 25.78
N PRO A 159 30.57 -16.23 26.12
CA PRO A 159 30.07 -16.84 27.35
C PRO A 159 30.62 -16.11 28.59
N MET A 160 29.73 -15.84 29.55
CA MET A 160 30.07 -15.32 30.87
C MET A 160 29.90 -16.43 31.94
N ASN A 161 30.49 -16.21 33.11
CA ASN A 161 30.35 -17.17 34.22
C ASN A 161 28.90 -17.38 34.71
N GLU A 162 28.04 -16.36 34.47
CA GLU A 162 26.62 -16.40 34.76
C GLU A 162 25.82 -16.18 33.49
N SER A 163 24.74 -16.94 33.32
CA SER A 163 23.83 -16.72 32.17
C SER A 163 23.17 -15.35 32.25
N ARG A 164 23.09 -14.65 31.10
CA ARG A 164 22.45 -13.35 31.01
C ARG A 164 20.97 -13.42 31.41
N PRO A 165 20.42 -12.36 32.05
CA PRO A 165 19.01 -12.34 32.43
C PRO A 165 18.15 -12.44 31.16
N ARG A 166 17.31 -13.46 31.13
CA ARG A 166 16.38 -13.72 30.02
C ARG A 166 15.10 -12.95 30.30
N LYS A 167 14.77 -11.97 29.43
CA LYS A 167 13.51 -11.24 29.50
C LYS A 167 12.68 -11.52 28.28
N ASN A 168 11.37 -11.63 28.45
CA ASN A 168 10.46 -11.62 27.35
C ASN A 168 10.42 -10.20 26.72
N PRO A 169 10.24 -10.07 25.39
CA PRO A 169 10.18 -8.77 24.75
C PRO A 169 9.00 -7.93 25.23
N PHE A 170 7.99 -8.59 25.76
CA PHE A 170 6.78 -8.00 26.30
C PHE A 170 6.36 -8.77 27.55
N ASP A 171 6.07 -8.05 28.62
CA ASP A 171 5.62 -8.60 29.89
C ASP A 171 4.10 -8.90 29.83
N TYR A 172 3.66 -9.70 28.83
CA TYR A 172 2.29 -10.16 28.74
C TYR A 172 2.03 -11.28 29.73
N ASP A 173 0.88 -11.27 30.38
CA ASP A 173 0.43 -12.38 31.21
C ASP A 173 -0.22 -13.49 30.35
N PHE A 174 0.47 -14.61 30.20
CA PHE A 174 0.06 -15.74 29.35
C PHE A 174 -0.80 -16.79 30.07
N PHE A 175 -1.22 -16.59 31.32
CA PHE A 175 -1.95 -17.57 32.15
C PHE A 175 -1.17 -18.87 32.42
N ILE A 176 0.09 -18.94 32.11
CA ILE A 176 0.95 -20.12 32.29
C ILE A 176 2.22 -19.67 33.00
N ASP A 177 2.89 -20.65 33.66
CA ASP A 177 4.17 -20.40 34.31
C ASP A 177 5.21 -19.97 33.25
N GLU A 178 5.57 -18.70 33.28
CA GLU A 178 6.47 -18.09 32.30
C GLU A 178 7.88 -18.66 32.35
N GLU A 179 8.38 -19.04 33.54
CA GLU A 179 9.70 -19.62 33.68
C GLU A 179 9.75 -21.02 33.06
N ARG A 180 8.72 -21.83 33.29
CA ARG A 180 8.61 -23.18 32.78
C ARG A 180 8.40 -23.24 31.27
N TYR A 181 7.59 -22.36 30.72
CA TYR A 181 7.21 -22.35 29.28
C TYR A 181 7.86 -21.25 28.46
N PHE A 182 8.96 -20.68 28.95
CA PHE A 182 9.65 -19.53 28.35
C PHE A 182 9.93 -19.69 26.86
N TYR A 183 10.50 -20.80 26.41
CA TYR A 183 10.78 -21.03 25.00
C TYR A 183 9.53 -21.20 24.14
N LEU A 184 8.46 -21.76 24.71
CA LEU A 184 7.19 -21.93 24.02
C LEU A 184 6.53 -20.55 23.77
N ILE A 185 6.55 -19.68 24.76
CA ILE A 185 6.05 -18.29 24.66
C ILE A 185 6.85 -17.53 23.60
N ARG A 186 8.17 -17.62 23.62
CA ARG A 186 9.03 -16.99 22.61
C ARG A 186 8.76 -17.50 21.21
N PHE A 187 8.60 -18.79 21.03
CA PHE A 187 8.26 -19.38 19.74
C PHE A 187 6.90 -18.86 19.23
N TYR A 188 5.90 -18.80 20.11
CA TYR A 188 4.60 -18.21 19.78
C TYR A 188 4.70 -16.75 19.36
N MET A 189 5.45 -15.93 20.09
CA MET A 189 5.69 -14.52 19.75
C MET A 189 6.43 -14.38 18.40
N SER A 190 7.40 -15.26 18.13
CA SER A 190 8.10 -15.28 16.83
C SER A 190 7.16 -15.54 15.66
N ILE A 191 6.21 -16.46 15.81
CA ILE A 191 5.16 -16.70 14.80
C ILE A 191 4.33 -15.44 14.56
N MET A 192 3.98 -14.71 15.64
CA MET A 192 3.24 -13.46 15.53
C MET A 192 4.00 -12.40 14.76
N PHE A 193 5.30 -12.23 14.97
CA PHE A 193 6.13 -11.26 14.23
C PHE A 193 6.23 -11.58 12.73
N VAL A 194 6.10 -12.85 12.34
CA VAL A 194 6.10 -13.26 10.94
C VAL A 194 4.73 -13.07 10.30
N ILE A 195 3.65 -13.41 11.01
CA ILE A 195 2.27 -13.41 10.46
C ILE A 195 1.65 -12.02 10.46
N SER A 196 1.86 -11.21 11.50
CA SER A 196 1.21 -9.91 11.66
C SER A 196 1.45 -8.96 10.48
N PRO A 197 2.67 -8.76 9.99
CA PRO A 197 2.90 -7.84 8.88
C PRO A 197 2.38 -8.36 7.54
N LEU A 198 2.18 -9.68 7.40
CA LEU A 198 1.84 -10.31 6.13
C LEU A 198 0.54 -9.78 5.53
N VAL A 199 -0.51 -9.63 6.33
CA VAL A 199 -1.83 -9.17 5.88
C VAL A 199 -1.79 -7.71 5.46
N PHE A 200 -1.17 -6.84 6.27
CA PHE A 200 -0.97 -5.42 5.93
C PHE A 200 -0.13 -5.25 4.67
N LEU A 201 0.97 -6.01 4.57
CA LEU A 201 1.87 -5.96 3.43
C LEU A 201 1.18 -6.42 2.14
N ALA A 202 0.39 -7.51 2.22
CA ALA A 202 -0.38 -8.00 1.08
C ALA A 202 -1.39 -6.96 0.58
N GLY A 203 -2.15 -6.33 1.49
CA GLY A 203 -3.12 -5.28 1.17
C GLY A 203 -2.46 -4.03 0.58
N SER A 204 -1.38 -3.54 1.19
CA SER A 204 -0.66 -2.33 0.76
C SER A 204 0.06 -2.50 -0.57
N THR A 205 0.71 -3.65 -0.80
CA THR A 205 1.37 -3.92 -2.07
C THR A 205 0.38 -4.14 -3.20
N LEU A 206 -0.80 -4.67 -2.93
CA LEU A 206 -1.90 -4.74 -3.89
C LEU A 206 -2.42 -3.34 -4.23
N PHE A 207 -2.68 -2.48 -3.23
CA PHE A 207 -3.05 -1.08 -3.45
C PHE A 207 -2.04 -0.36 -4.34
N LEU A 208 -0.75 -0.51 -4.05
CA LEU A 208 0.33 0.06 -4.85
C LEU A 208 0.31 -0.46 -6.29
N ALA A 209 0.10 -1.77 -6.49
CA ALA A 209 0.06 -2.37 -7.82
C ALA A 209 -1.12 -1.83 -8.66
N LEU A 210 -2.31 -1.72 -8.06
CA LEU A 210 -3.51 -1.20 -8.72
C LEU A 210 -3.38 0.29 -9.05
N THR A 211 -2.88 1.10 -8.12
CA THR A 211 -2.71 2.54 -8.32
C THR A 211 -1.62 2.87 -9.34
N GLN A 212 -0.52 2.12 -9.36
CA GLN A 212 0.51 2.24 -10.40
C GLN A 212 0.01 1.81 -11.78
N HIS A 213 -0.86 0.80 -11.85
CA HIS A 213 -1.53 0.44 -13.09
C HIS A 213 -2.40 1.59 -13.62
N VAL A 214 -3.17 2.25 -12.76
CA VAL A 214 -3.92 3.47 -13.10
C VAL A 214 -3.00 4.55 -13.65
N CYS A 215 -1.86 4.81 -13.01
CA CYS A 215 -0.88 5.79 -13.49
C CYS A 215 -0.34 5.42 -14.88
N ALA A 216 -0.10 4.11 -15.14
CA ALA A 216 0.31 3.62 -16.45
C ALA A 216 -0.77 3.88 -17.51
N MET A 217 -2.03 3.63 -17.17
CA MET A 217 -3.17 3.83 -18.08
C MET A 217 -3.40 5.32 -18.38
N TYR A 218 -3.25 6.21 -17.40
CA TYR A 218 -3.29 7.67 -17.66
C TYR A 218 -2.11 8.12 -18.53
N LYS A 219 -0.90 7.59 -18.30
CA LYS A 219 0.26 7.91 -19.14
C LYS A 219 0.04 7.44 -20.58
N LEU A 220 -0.55 6.26 -20.76
CA LEU A 220 -0.95 5.71 -22.04
C LEU A 220 -2.01 6.59 -22.72
N LEU A 221 -3.05 6.99 -21.97
CA LEU A 221 -4.10 7.87 -22.47
C LEU A 221 -3.51 9.21 -22.93
N GLY A 222 -2.61 9.80 -22.15
CA GLY A 222 -1.91 11.03 -22.51
C GLY A 222 -1.05 10.89 -23.76
N TYR A 223 -0.32 9.79 -23.90
CA TYR A 223 0.42 9.49 -25.12
C TYR A 223 -0.51 9.42 -26.35
N ARG A 224 -1.66 8.76 -26.21
CA ARG A 224 -2.67 8.68 -27.28
C ARG A 224 -3.31 10.03 -27.59
N ALA A 225 -3.51 10.90 -26.59
CA ALA A 225 -4.02 12.24 -26.82
C ALA A 225 -3.08 13.05 -27.72
N GLU A 226 -1.78 12.99 -27.46
CA GLU A 226 -0.76 13.69 -28.27
C GLU A 226 -0.66 13.16 -29.70
N HIS A 227 -1.00 11.89 -29.94
CA HIS A 227 -0.94 11.22 -31.25
C HIS A 227 -2.32 10.94 -31.86
N LEU A 228 -3.37 11.58 -31.34
CA LEU A 228 -4.74 11.33 -31.76
C LEU A 228 -4.99 11.82 -33.20
N PHE A 229 -4.35 12.92 -33.56
CA PHE A 229 -4.46 13.54 -34.85
C PHE A 229 -3.15 13.44 -35.62
N TYR A 230 -3.22 13.05 -36.88
CA TYR A 230 -2.07 12.95 -37.76
C TYR A 230 -2.40 13.44 -39.15
N VAL A 231 -1.42 14.13 -39.74
CA VAL A 231 -1.52 14.64 -41.09
C VAL A 231 -1.21 13.54 -42.08
N ILE A 232 -2.14 13.24 -42.99
CA ILE A 232 -1.88 12.39 -44.14
C ILE A 232 -1.31 13.30 -45.24
N GLY A 233 0.02 13.29 -45.37
CA GLY A 233 0.67 13.92 -46.50
C GLY A 233 0.27 13.21 -47.79
N SER A 234 -0.31 13.92 -48.77
CA SER A 234 -0.42 13.41 -50.12
C SER A 234 0.98 13.40 -50.74
N ALA A 235 1.48 12.22 -51.05
CA ALA A 235 2.73 12.01 -51.80
C ALA A 235 2.54 12.31 -53.29
N ALA A 236 1.78 13.36 -53.64
CA ALA A 236 1.61 13.83 -55.02
C ALA A 236 1.80 15.34 -55.05
N GLU A 237 2.93 15.77 -55.55
CA GLU A 237 3.53 17.09 -55.59
C GLU A 237 2.82 18.08 -56.53
N ASN A 238 1.63 17.80 -57.08
CA ASN A 238 1.02 18.60 -58.15
C ASN A 238 -0.45 19.04 -57.99
N ASP A 239 -1.04 18.90 -56.78
CA ASP A 239 -2.42 19.43 -56.58
C ASP A 239 -2.43 20.58 -55.57
N LEU A 240 -2.42 21.83 -56.12
CA LEU A 240 -2.49 23.10 -55.39
C LEU A 240 -3.78 23.29 -54.55
N ASN A 241 -4.72 22.32 -54.56
CA ASN A 241 -6.00 22.37 -53.86
C ASN A 241 -6.20 21.19 -52.88
N CYS A 242 -5.16 20.40 -52.56
CA CYS A 242 -5.29 19.34 -51.60
C CYS A 242 -5.10 19.88 -50.18
N GLY A 243 -6.19 20.30 -49.54
CA GLY A 243 -6.19 20.67 -48.15
C GLY A 243 -5.63 19.51 -47.29
N THR A 244 -4.72 19.83 -46.41
CA THR A 244 -4.12 18.90 -45.43
C THR A 244 -5.23 18.15 -44.72
N ARG A 245 -5.46 16.88 -45.06
CA ARG A 245 -6.48 16.04 -44.39
C ARG A 245 -5.92 15.56 -43.06
N ILE A 246 -6.41 16.13 -41.98
CA ILE A 246 -6.17 15.65 -40.62
C ILE A 246 -7.10 14.45 -40.40
N ARG A 247 -6.52 13.33 -40.02
CA ARG A 247 -7.28 12.12 -39.69
C ARG A 247 -7.22 11.91 -38.19
N CYS A 248 -8.39 11.77 -37.57
CA CYS A 248 -8.50 11.36 -36.19
C CYS A 248 -8.27 9.86 -36.06
N GLY A 249 -7.54 9.46 -35.05
CA GLY A 249 -7.47 8.07 -34.63
C GLY A 249 -8.85 7.58 -34.12
N ASN A 250 -8.90 6.42 -33.52
CA ASN A 250 -10.19 5.87 -33.04
C ASN A 250 -10.66 6.64 -31.79
N MET A 251 -11.42 7.75 -31.99
CA MET A 251 -11.96 8.59 -30.95
C MET A 251 -12.84 7.82 -29.94
N ALA A 252 -13.67 6.89 -30.43
CA ALA A 252 -14.52 6.09 -29.57
C ALA A 252 -13.69 5.23 -28.60
N TYR A 253 -12.56 4.70 -29.07
CA TYR A 253 -11.64 3.95 -28.21
C TYR A 253 -10.94 4.85 -27.18
N PHE A 254 -10.55 6.07 -27.55
CA PHE A 254 -9.95 7.03 -26.64
C PHE A 254 -10.91 7.42 -25.50
N VAL A 255 -12.16 7.76 -25.85
CA VAL A 255 -13.21 8.08 -24.88
C VAL A 255 -13.49 6.90 -23.96
N ARG A 256 -13.58 5.68 -24.51
CA ARG A 256 -13.81 4.47 -23.73
C ARG A 256 -12.68 4.17 -22.79
N LEU A 257 -11.42 4.37 -23.20
CA LEU A 257 -10.26 4.20 -22.35
C LEU A 257 -10.30 5.15 -21.14
N HIS A 258 -10.57 6.44 -21.37
CA HIS A 258 -10.73 7.42 -20.30
C HIS A 258 -11.84 7.01 -19.31
N TYR A 259 -12.99 6.58 -19.81
CA TYR A 259 -14.09 6.12 -18.99
C TYR A 259 -13.74 4.88 -18.15
N ASN A 260 -13.07 3.90 -18.75
CA ASN A 260 -12.63 2.69 -18.06
C ASN A 260 -11.65 3.00 -16.92
N ILE A 261 -10.74 3.96 -17.12
CA ILE A 261 -9.80 4.39 -16.06
C ILE A 261 -10.57 4.95 -14.87
N ILE A 262 -11.55 5.82 -15.10
CA ILE A 262 -12.37 6.39 -14.03
C ILE A 262 -13.12 5.29 -13.28
N GLN A 263 -13.78 4.38 -14.00
CA GLN A 263 -14.47 3.25 -13.36
C GLN A 263 -13.53 2.36 -12.54
N PHE A 264 -12.31 2.13 -13.03
CA PHE A 264 -11.32 1.32 -12.31
C PHE A 264 -10.95 2.00 -10.98
N ILE A 265 -10.77 3.33 -10.96
CA ILE A 265 -10.47 4.11 -9.75
C ILE A 265 -11.65 4.07 -8.78
N ASP A 266 -12.89 4.21 -9.26
CA ASP A 266 -14.09 4.13 -8.42
C ASP A 266 -14.19 2.77 -7.70
N VAL A 267 -13.83 1.68 -8.37
CA VAL A 267 -13.78 0.35 -7.76
C VAL A 267 -12.65 0.27 -6.72
N ILE A 268 -11.46 0.81 -7.00
CA ILE A 268 -10.37 0.89 -6.00
C ILE A 268 -10.85 1.67 -4.78
N GLU A 269 -11.44 2.85 -4.95
CA GLU A 269 -11.94 3.67 -3.84
C GLU A 269 -12.95 2.88 -3.00
N THR A 270 -13.90 2.22 -3.65
CA THR A 270 -14.90 1.40 -2.95
C THR A 270 -14.29 0.26 -2.13
N CYS A 271 -13.20 -0.37 -2.62
CA CYS A 271 -12.53 -1.46 -1.92
C CYS A 271 -11.69 -0.97 -0.73
N TYR A 272 -11.04 0.17 -0.88
CA TYR A 272 -10.00 0.62 0.06
C TYR A 272 -10.46 1.72 1.01
N THR A 273 -11.56 2.44 0.76
CA THR A 273 -11.95 3.61 1.55
C THR A 273 -12.02 3.34 3.06
N ASN A 274 -12.59 2.20 3.47
CA ASN A 274 -12.70 1.82 4.88
C ASN A 274 -11.36 1.33 5.46
N ILE A 275 -10.57 0.61 4.68
CA ILE A 275 -9.22 0.15 5.06
C ILE A 275 -8.35 1.36 5.34
N LEU A 276 -8.30 2.31 4.40
CA LEU A 276 -7.50 3.52 4.50
C LEU A 276 -7.86 4.38 5.73
N LEU A 277 -9.14 4.42 6.11
CA LEU A 277 -9.56 5.15 7.32
C LEU A 277 -9.04 4.49 8.59
N VAL A 278 -9.22 3.17 8.74
CA VAL A 278 -8.75 2.43 9.92
C VAL A 278 -7.22 2.49 10.02
N ASP A 279 -6.54 2.33 8.90
CA ASP A 279 -5.08 2.43 8.85
C ASP A 279 -4.58 3.83 9.19
N LEU A 280 -5.27 4.89 8.73
CA LEU A 280 -4.94 6.27 9.07
C LEU A 280 -5.03 6.51 10.58
N ILE A 281 -6.12 6.09 11.21
CA ILE A 281 -6.31 6.20 12.66
C ILE A 281 -5.22 5.42 13.39
N GLY A 282 -4.98 4.17 12.98
CA GLY A 282 -3.92 3.32 13.53
C GLY A 282 -2.53 3.95 13.41
N CYS A 283 -2.21 4.53 12.24
CA CYS A 283 -0.94 5.22 12.02
C CYS A 283 -0.78 6.45 12.93
N ILE A 284 -1.80 7.31 13.06
CA ILE A 284 -1.75 8.50 13.90
C ILE A 284 -1.50 8.11 15.37
N CYS A 285 -2.25 7.14 15.88
CA CYS A 285 -2.07 6.66 17.25
C CYS A 285 -0.68 6.04 17.46
N THR A 286 -0.27 5.12 16.58
CA THR A 286 1.02 4.44 16.66
C THR A 286 2.18 5.44 16.61
N LEU A 287 2.17 6.38 15.66
CA LEU A 287 3.20 7.40 15.53
C LEU A 287 3.25 8.33 16.76
N SER A 288 2.10 8.73 17.30
CA SER A 288 2.06 9.58 18.50
C SER A 288 2.67 8.88 19.71
N PHE A 289 2.37 7.59 19.90
CA PHE A 289 2.91 6.80 21.00
C PHE A 289 4.41 6.53 20.85
N THR A 290 4.87 6.13 19.64
CA THR A 290 6.30 5.87 19.41
C THR A 290 7.16 7.13 19.55
N LEU A 291 6.67 8.28 19.08
CA LEU A 291 7.37 9.55 19.27
C LEU A 291 7.45 9.96 20.75
N THR A 292 6.39 9.68 21.52
CA THR A 292 6.40 9.91 22.98
C THR A 292 7.43 9.00 23.65
N GLN A 293 7.50 7.72 23.29
CA GLN A 293 8.51 6.80 23.81
C GLN A 293 9.94 7.27 23.48
N ILE A 294 10.21 7.65 22.23
CA ILE A 294 11.52 8.18 21.81
C ILE A 294 11.91 9.42 22.65
N SER A 295 10.93 10.30 22.96
CA SER A 295 11.19 11.52 23.72
C SER A 295 11.36 11.32 25.24
N SER A 296 10.88 10.21 25.80
CA SER A 296 10.89 9.93 27.24
C SER A 296 12.05 9.04 27.68
N ILE A 297 12.59 8.21 26.78
CA ILE A 297 13.55 7.14 27.09
C ILE A 297 14.83 7.36 26.26
N ILE A 298 15.59 8.39 26.59
CA ILE A 298 16.90 8.66 25.94
C ILE A 298 17.97 7.67 26.43
N ASP A 299 17.81 7.09 27.60
CA ASP A 299 18.83 6.27 28.26
C ASP A 299 18.76 4.77 27.87
N ASP A 300 17.66 4.29 27.28
CA ASP A 300 17.50 2.91 26.82
C ASP A 300 17.59 2.83 25.30
N MET A 301 18.81 2.56 24.80
CA MET A 301 19.11 2.43 23.37
C MET A 301 18.23 1.41 22.67
N GLU A 302 17.80 0.37 23.37
CA GLU A 302 16.99 -0.71 22.85
C GLU A 302 15.58 -0.23 22.50
N VAL A 303 14.91 0.43 23.44
CA VAL A 303 13.57 0.99 23.24
C VAL A 303 13.62 2.07 22.15
N ALA A 304 14.68 2.87 22.11
CA ALA A 304 14.87 3.89 21.09
C ALA A 304 14.97 3.29 19.67
N ILE A 305 15.82 2.29 19.47
CA ILE A 305 16.00 1.62 18.17
C ILE A 305 14.68 0.96 17.70
N ARG A 306 13.98 0.29 18.60
CA ARG A 306 12.69 -0.33 18.36
C ARG A 306 11.64 0.70 17.90
N SER A 307 11.50 1.77 18.66
CA SER A 307 10.53 2.83 18.34
C SER A 307 10.85 3.58 17.05
N ILE A 308 12.12 3.83 16.77
CA ILE A 308 12.57 4.45 15.51
C ILE A 308 12.25 3.55 14.31
N SER A 309 12.52 2.23 14.40
CA SER A 309 12.26 1.29 13.31
C SER A 309 10.77 1.17 13.00
N LEU A 310 9.92 1.10 14.02
CA LEU A 310 8.46 1.06 13.86
C LEU A 310 7.94 2.39 13.26
N THR A 311 8.41 3.52 13.79
CA THR A 311 8.06 4.85 13.27
C THR A 311 8.42 4.97 11.79
N SER A 312 9.62 4.54 11.39
CA SER A 312 10.06 4.59 9.99
C SER A 312 9.17 3.74 9.08
N THR A 313 8.75 2.56 9.52
CA THR A 313 7.85 1.68 8.75
C THR A 313 6.47 2.32 8.59
N MET A 314 5.91 2.90 9.65
CA MET A 314 4.60 3.56 9.62
C MET A 314 4.62 4.84 8.78
N LEU A 315 5.68 5.63 8.86
CA LEU A 315 5.86 6.81 8.00
C LEU A 315 5.96 6.42 6.52
N CYS A 316 6.70 5.37 6.20
CA CYS A 316 6.83 4.87 4.85
C CYS A 316 5.46 4.39 4.31
N TYR A 317 4.70 3.64 5.13
CA TYR A 317 3.33 3.23 4.82
C TYR A 317 2.45 4.43 4.47
N LEU A 318 2.35 5.39 5.38
CA LEU A 318 1.51 6.57 5.22
C LEU A 318 1.93 7.42 4.02
N PHE A 319 3.25 7.60 3.82
CA PHE A 319 3.78 8.33 2.67
C PHE A 319 3.41 7.67 1.34
N ILE A 320 3.61 6.36 1.20
CA ILE A 320 3.33 5.63 -0.05
C ILE A 320 1.85 5.77 -0.44
N HIS A 321 0.93 5.61 0.50
CA HIS A 321 -0.51 5.69 0.22
C HIS A 321 -0.93 7.10 -0.21
N ASN A 322 -0.44 8.14 0.50
CA ASN A 322 -0.72 9.53 0.16
C ASN A 322 -0.06 9.95 -1.17
N TYR A 323 1.17 9.52 -1.41
CA TYR A 323 1.88 9.78 -2.66
C TYR A 323 1.16 9.18 -3.86
N MET A 324 0.65 7.94 -3.74
CA MET A 324 -0.10 7.30 -4.81
C MET A 324 -1.44 7.99 -5.07
N GLY A 325 -2.15 8.44 -4.03
CA GLY A 325 -3.35 9.26 -4.18
C GLY A 325 -3.07 10.56 -4.93
N GLN A 326 -2.03 11.29 -4.53
CA GLN A 326 -1.59 12.52 -5.22
C GLN A 326 -1.25 12.25 -6.68
N ARG A 327 -0.50 11.19 -6.97
CA ARG A 327 -0.13 10.85 -8.35
C ARG A 327 -1.33 10.59 -9.26
N ILE A 328 -2.37 9.92 -8.77
CA ILE A 328 -3.60 9.70 -9.55
C ILE A 328 -4.26 11.03 -9.88
N THR A 329 -4.35 11.93 -8.91
CA THR A 329 -4.93 13.28 -9.10
C THR A 329 -4.13 14.08 -10.13
N ASP A 330 -2.81 14.08 -10.02
CA ASP A 330 -1.92 14.80 -10.93
C ASP A 330 -2.01 14.24 -12.37
N MET A 331 -2.05 12.92 -12.51
CA MET A 331 -2.18 12.26 -13.81
C MET A 331 -3.53 12.57 -14.46
N ASN A 332 -4.63 12.56 -13.68
CA ASN A 332 -5.95 12.95 -14.19
C ASN A 332 -5.94 14.40 -14.71
N SER A 333 -5.38 15.34 -13.94
CA SER A 333 -5.32 16.75 -14.30
C SER A 333 -4.47 16.98 -15.57
N SER A 334 -3.38 16.22 -15.73
CA SER A 334 -2.48 16.34 -16.88
C SER A 334 -3.14 15.97 -18.22
N ILE A 335 -4.24 15.20 -18.20
CA ILE A 335 -4.96 14.84 -19.45
C ILE A 335 -5.55 16.05 -20.14
N CYS A 336 -6.07 17.01 -19.37
CA CYS A 336 -6.59 18.27 -19.95
C CYS A 336 -5.53 18.99 -20.79
N GLU A 337 -4.32 19.14 -20.25
CA GLU A 337 -3.20 19.78 -20.95
C GLU A 337 -2.78 19.00 -22.20
N LYS A 338 -2.70 17.68 -22.10
CA LYS A 338 -2.32 16.82 -23.23
C LYS A 338 -3.32 16.83 -24.37
N VAL A 339 -4.61 16.85 -24.05
CA VAL A 339 -5.68 17.01 -25.06
C VAL A 339 -5.64 18.41 -25.65
N TYR A 340 -5.44 19.45 -24.83
CA TYR A 340 -5.34 20.82 -25.29
C TYR A 340 -4.16 21.04 -26.25
N ASN A 341 -3.03 20.41 -26.01
CA ASN A 341 -1.82 20.49 -26.84
C ASN A 341 -1.90 19.63 -28.12
N SER A 342 -2.96 18.83 -28.29
CA SER A 342 -3.20 18.10 -29.54
C SER A 342 -3.82 19.02 -30.60
N ALA A 343 -3.87 18.61 -31.88
CA ALA A 343 -4.50 19.36 -32.95
C ALA A 343 -6.05 19.23 -32.95
N TRP A 344 -6.67 19.30 -31.74
CA TRP A 344 -8.10 19.06 -31.54
C TRP A 344 -8.99 20.11 -32.28
N TYR A 345 -8.50 21.31 -32.51
CA TYR A 345 -9.20 22.40 -33.16
C TYR A 345 -9.41 22.14 -34.68
N ASP A 346 -8.62 21.29 -35.30
CA ASP A 346 -8.73 20.89 -36.70
C ASP A 346 -9.64 19.66 -36.90
N ALA A 347 -10.15 19.08 -35.79
CA ALA A 347 -11.03 17.91 -35.79
C ALA A 347 -12.46 18.28 -36.26
N VAL A 348 -13.26 17.26 -36.58
CA VAL A 348 -14.70 17.40 -36.84
C VAL A 348 -15.41 17.82 -35.54
N ILE A 349 -16.45 18.69 -35.64
CA ILE A 349 -17.16 19.24 -34.47
C ILE A 349 -17.61 18.20 -33.47
N SER A 350 -18.05 17.02 -33.90
CA SER A 350 -18.44 15.92 -32.99
C SER A 350 -17.28 15.41 -32.17
N GLU A 351 -16.08 15.37 -32.73
CA GLU A 351 -14.85 14.94 -32.05
C GLU A 351 -14.36 16.04 -31.10
N GLN A 352 -14.41 17.32 -31.53
CA GLN A 352 -14.12 18.47 -30.68
C GLN A 352 -15.00 18.48 -29.42
N ASN A 353 -16.31 18.26 -29.56
CA ASN A 353 -17.24 18.17 -28.44
C ASN A 353 -16.88 17.05 -27.49
N SER A 354 -16.48 15.87 -28.01
CA SER A 354 -16.06 14.74 -27.17
C SER A 354 -14.78 15.06 -26.38
N LEU A 355 -13.80 15.71 -26.99
CA LEU A 355 -12.57 16.13 -26.34
C LEU A 355 -12.81 17.23 -25.30
N LEU A 356 -13.69 18.19 -25.56
CA LEU A 356 -14.08 19.22 -24.60
C LEU A 356 -14.72 18.60 -23.35
N LEU A 357 -15.56 17.56 -23.53
CA LEU A 357 -16.13 16.83 -22.38
C LEU A 357 -15.05 16.11 -21.56
N ILE A 358 -14.06 15.50 -22.20
CA ILE A 358 -12.92 14.87 -21.51
C ILE A 358 -12.08 15.91 -20.76
N MET A 359 -11.73 17.04 -21.41
CA MET A 359 -11.01 18.14 -20.76
C MET A 359 -11.77 18.67 -19.56
N ARG A 360 -13.08 18.95 -19.70
CA ARG A 360 -13.94 19.37 -18.59
C ARG A 360 -13.96 18.36 -17.45
N ARG A 361 -14.04 17.07 -17.76
CA ARG A 361 -14.04 16.00 -16.74
C ARG A 361 -12.70 15.90 -16.02
N SER A 362 -11.58 16.09 -16.74
CA SER A 362 -10.22 16.02 -16.17
C SER A 362 -9.87 17.23 -15.30
N LEU A 363 -10.55 18.38 -15.46
CA LEU A 363 -10.42 19.53 -14.57
C LEU A 363 -11.02 19.29 -13.19
N HIS A 364 -11.98 18.38 -13.07
CA HIS A 364 -12.48 17.98 -11.76
C HIS A 364 -11.50 16.97 -11.13
N PRO A 365 -10.95 17.28 -9.94
CA PRO A 365 -9.97 16.40 -9.31
C PRO A 365 -10.59 15.04 -9.03
N LEU A 366 -9.94 13.99 -9.51
CA LEU A 366 -10.26 12.63 -9.15
C LEU A 366 -9.34 12.25 -8.00
N VAL A 367 -9.91 12.10 -6.82
CA VAL A 367 -9.16 11.88 -5.58
C VAL A 367 -9.52 10.56 -4.95
N LEU A 368 -8.53 9.85 -4.42
CA LEU A 368 -8.79 8.72 -3.54
C LEU A 368 -9.03 9.24 -2.12
N THR A 369 -10.05 8.72 -1.45
CA THR A 369 -10.44 9.18 -0.13
C THR A 369 -10.54 8.04 0.89
N ALA A 370 -10.28 8.35 2.15
CA ALA A 370 -10.65 7.51 3.27
C ALA A 370 -12.01 7.97 3.81
N CYS A 371 -13.06 7.24 3.47
CA CYS A 371 -14.47 7.50 3.85
C CYS A 371 -14.93 8.93 3.57
N LYS A 372 -14.42 9.58 2.51
CA LYS A 372 -14.69 10.97 2.13
C LYS A 372 -14.27 12.05 3.15
N PHE A 373 -13.68 11.65 4.27
CA PHE A 373 -13.16 12.58 5.29
C PHE A 373 -11.72 13.01 5.02
N TYR A 374 -10.92 12.12 4.48
CA TYR A 374 -9.50 12.33 4.27
C TYR A 374 -9.14 12.08 2.82
N VAL A 375 -8.59 13.08 2.15
CA VAL A 375 -8.10 12.97 0.78
C VAL A 375 -6.66 12.49 0.80
N MET A 376 -6.36 11.42 0.08
CA MET A 376 -5.01 10.89 -0.07
C MET A 376 -4.17 11.85 -0.91
N SER A 377 -3.38 12.71 -0.24
CA SER A 377 -2.52 13.70 -0.87
C SER A 377 -1.28 13.99 -0.05
N LEU A 378 -0.24 14.57 -0.65
CA LEU A 378 0.97 14.99 0.07
C LEU A 378 0.67 16.12 1.07
N GLN A 379 -0.30 16.99 0.77
CA GLN A 379 -0.76 18.02 1.70
C GLN A 379 -1.38 17.38 2.95
N SER A 380 -2.26 16.40 2.77
CA SER A 380 -2.89 15.68 3.87
C SER A 380 -1.88 14.88 4.69
N PHE A 381 -0.86 14.29 4.04
CA PHE A 381 0.27 13.67 4.73
C PHE A 381 0.97 14.66 5.67
N GLY A 382 1.27 15.87 5.20
CA GLY A 382 1.86 16.93 6.03
C GLY A 382 0.97 17.30 7.22
N MET A 383 -0.35 17.41 7.03
CA MET A 383 -1.29 17.66 8.13
C MET A 383 -1.29 16.54 9.17
N VAL A 384 -1.25 15.28 8.75
CA VAL A 384 -1.17 14.15 9.69
C VAL A 384 0.12 14.19 10.51
N LEU A 385 1.26 14.53 9.90
CA LEU A 385 2.51 14.69 10.64
C LEU A 385 2.42 15.81 11.70
N GLN A 386 1.84 16.96 11.35
CA GLN A 386 1.62 18.05 12.30
C GLN A 386 0.72 17.62 13.46
N MET A 387 -0.39 16.92 13.16
CA MET A 387 -1.29 16.39 14.20
C MET A 387 -0.57 15.39 15.10
N THR A 388 0.23 14.49 14.54
CA THR A 388 1.00 13.50 15.29
C THR A 388 1.97 14.14 16.26
N ILE A 389 2.71 15.17 15.82
CA ILE A 389 3.63 15.94 16.68
C ILE A 389 2.85 16.66 17.78
N SER A 390 1.69 17.26 17.47
CA SER A 390 0.85 17.92 18.45
C SER A 390 0.34 16.96 19.54
N TYR A 391 -0.09 15.75 19.14
CA TYR A 391 -0.50 14.71 20.09
C TYR A 391 0.67 14.22 20.96
N CYS A 392 1.85 14.04 20.37
CA CYS A 392 3.05 13.70 21.12
C CYS A 392 3.36 14.74 22.21
N MET A 393 3.33 16.02 21.86
CA MET A 393 3.54 17.12 22.82
C MET A 393 2.46 17.17 23.91
N PHE A 394 1.21 16.93 23.55
CA PHE A 394 0.10 16.85 24.51
C PHE A 394 0.31 15.70 25.51
N ILE A 395 0.64 14.50 25.04
CA ILE A 395 0.89 13.33 25.90
C ILE A 395 2.07 13.59 26.83
N LYS A 396 3.15 14.19 26.31
CA LYS A 396 4.34 14.54 27.10
C LYS A 396 4.01 15.55 28.20
N ASN A 397 3.29 16.64 27.91
CA ASN A 397 2.89 17.64 28.86
C ASN A 397 1.93 17.08 29.91
N ALA A 398 0.96 16.27 29.53
CA ALA A 398 0.08 15.58 30.45
C ALA A 398 0.87 14.66 31.40
N SER A 399 1.88 13.97 30.91
CA SER A 399 2.75 13.11 31.71
C SER A 399 3.63 13.92 32.74
N ALA A 400 4.06 15.14 32.37
CA ALA A 400 4.85 15.99 33.22
C ALA A 400 4.05 16.59 34.39
N ASN A 401 2.75 16.85 34.19
CA ASN A 401 1.86 17.43 35.22
C ASN A 401 1.41 16.40 36.28
N TYR A 402 1.70 15.11 36.10
CA TYR A 402 1.37 14.04 37.05
C TYR A 402 2.61 13.49 37.81
N LYS A 403 3.79 14.04 37.56
CA LYS A 403 5.01 13.81 38.35
C LYS A 403 5.16 14.91 39.40
#